data_68e0d17b75515b4dd2afb045f547d406
#
_entry.id   68e0d17b75515b4dd2afb045f547d406
#
_cell.length_a   1.000
_cell.length_b   1.000
_cell.length_c   1.000
_cell.angle_alpha   90.00
_cell.angle_beta   90.00
_cell.angle_gamma   90.00
#
_symmetry.space_group_name_H-M   'P 1'
#
loop_
_entity.id
_entity.type
_entity.pdbx_description
1 polymer ?
#
loop_
_entity_poly.entity_id
_entity_poly.type
_entity_poly.pdbx_seq_one_letter_code
_entity_poly.pdbx_strand_id
1 'polypeptide(L)'
;MSEVHAVKNLDTVKLVSHLLERTYGQQIADVWNLGLNLALRISDLLSIRFEDIHSDRVVLTEGKTGKLATIKLNDKAREIIERRRAEYPDHVYLFQSHRNRWSLRKEPRPLSRRYVSLAISMIGEEVG
;
A
#
# COMPACT_ATOMS: atom_id res chain seq x y z
N MET A 1 10.18 -13.11 -23.65
CA MET A 1 9.65 -12.60 -23.47
C MET A 1 9.33 -12.09 -22.62
N SER A 2 9.44 -11.84 -22.23
CA SER A 2 8.95 -11.50 -21.46
C SER A 2 8.90 -10.43 -21.08
N GLU A 3 9.42 -9.73 -21.24
CA GLU A 3 9.36 -8.73 -20.87
C GLU A 3 8.56 -8.00 -21.02
N VAL A 4 8.49 -7.89 -21.44
CA VAL A 4 7.63 -7.33 -21.86
C VAL A 4 6.65 -7.14 -21.17
N HIS A 5 6.55 -7.71 -20.49
CA HIS A 5 5.51 -7.73 -19.78
C HIS A 5 5.20 -6.53 -19.07
N ALA A 6 6.09 -5.98 -18.43
CA ALA A 6 5.79 -4.91 -17.58
C ALA A 6 5.08 -3.80 -18.27
N VAL A 7 5.54 -3.44 -19.38
CA VAL A 7 5.03 -2.34 -20.01
C VAL A 7 3.71 -2.54 -20.57
N LYS A 8 3.58 -3.55 -21.27
CA LYS A 8 2.40 -3.78 -21.86
C LYS A 8 1.39 -3.97 -20.87
N ASN A 9 1.79 -4.06 -19.71
CA ASN A 9 0.88 -4.36 -18.71
C ASN A 9 0.30 -3.18 -17.98
N LEU A 10 0.34 -2.00 -18.59
CA LEU A 10 -0.35 -0.87 -18.01
C LEU A 10 -1.83 -1.19 -17.88
N ASP A 11 -2.44 -1.82 -18.87
CA ASP A 11 -3.83 -2.23 -18.77
C ASP A 11 -4.01 -3.33 -17.73
N THR A 12 -3.06 -4.23 -17.62
CA THR A 12 -3.10 -5.28 -16.63
C THR A 12 -2.98 -4.69 -15.23
N VAL A 13 -2.13 -3.68 -15.03
CA VAL A 13 -1.99 -3.01 -13.77
C VAL A 13 -3.32 -2.40 -13.35
N LYS A 14 -4.00 -1.75 -14.28
CA LYS A 14 -5.30 -1.15 -13.97
C LYS A 14 -6.34 -2.21 -13.68
N LEU A 15 -6.30 -3.31 -14.39
CA LEU A 15 -7.23 -4.41 -14.15
C LEU A 15 -7.02 -5.01 -12.77
N VAL A 16 -5.77 -5.23 -12.39
CA VAL A 16 -5.47 -5.77 -11.07
C VAL A 16 -5.99 -4.82 -9.98
N SER A 17 -5.76 -3.52 -10.16
CA SER A 17 -6.25 -2.52 -9.21
C SER A 17 -7.77 -2.60 -9.06
N HIS A 18 -8.47 -2.68 -10.17
CA HIS A 18 -9.93 -2.76 -10.19
C HIS A 18 -10.43 -4.02 -9.49
N LEU A 19 -9.80 -5.16 -9.78
CA LEU A 19 -10.21 -6.42 -9.19
C LEU A 19 -9.91 -6.47 -7.70
N LEU A 20 -8.79 -5.90 -7.28
CA LEU A 20 -8.47 -5.81 -5.87
C LEU A 20 -9.51 -4.98 -5.12
N GLU A 21 -9.89 -3.86 -5.72
CA GLU A 21 -10.89 -3.00 -5.11
C GLU A 21 -12.23 -3.73 -4.97
N ARG A 22 -12.64 -4.42 -6.01
CA ARG A 22 -13.93 -5.12 -6.00
C ARG A 22 -13.95 -6.29 -5.03
N THR A 23 -12.85 -7.02 -4.94
CA THR A 23 -12.80 -8.25 -4.16
C THR A 23 -12.40 -8.00 -2.72
N TYR A 24 -11.44 -7.11 -2.50
CA TYR A 24 -10.85 -6.90 -1.18
C TYR A 24 -11.03 -5.51 -0.62
N GLY A 25 -11.51 -4.57 -1.41
CA GLY A 25 -11.78 -3.21 -0.96
C GLY A 25 -10.73 -2.21 -1.40
N GLN A 26 -11.08 -0.95 -1.24
CA GLN A 26 -10.26 0.16 -1.68
C GLN A 26 -8.88 0.17 -1.02
N GLN A 27 -8.81 -0.24 0.25
CA GLN A 27 -7.55 -0.19 0.98
C GLN A 27 -6.49 -1.09 0.33
N ILE A 28 -6.87 -2.29 -0.08
CA ILE A 28 -5.91 -3.20 -0.71
C ILE A 28 -5.52 -2.68 -2.10
N ALA A 29 -6.47 -2.10 -2.82
CA ALA A 29 -6.14 -1.49 -4.10
C ALA A 29 -5.18 -0.32 -3.91
N ASP A 30 -5.34 0.46 -2.83
CA ASP A 30 -4.44 1.55 -2.54
C ASP A 30 -3.03 1.05 -2.22
N VAL A 31 -2.91 -0.07 -1.52
CA VAL A 31 -1.62 -0.67 -1.24
C VAL A 31 -0.92 -1.03 -2.56
N TRP A 32 -1.66 -1.64 -3.47
CA TRP A 32 -1.13 -2.02 -4.77
C TRP A 32 -0.66 -0.80 -5.57
N ASN A 33 -1.53 0.20 -5.68
CA ASN A 33 -1.21 1.39 -6.46
C ASN A 33 -0.06 2.20 -5.85
N LEU A 34 -0.06 2.35 -4.54
CA LEU A 34 0.99 3.11 -3.89
C LEU A 34 2.32 2.36 -3.96
N GLY A 35 2.28 1.04 -3.78
CA GLY A 35 3.48 0.23 -3.89
C GLY A 35 4.14 0.33 -5.24
N LEU A 36 3.33 0.34 -6.30
CA LEU A 36 3.86 0.49 -7.65
C LEU A 36 4.52 1.86 -7.84
N ASN A 37 3.90 2.90 -7.29
CA ASN A 37 4.42 4.25 -7.45
C ASN A 37 5.70 4.49 -6.64
N LEU A 38 5.83 3.86 -5.49
CA LEU A 38 6.98 4.09 -4.62
C LEU A 38 8.05 3.01 -4.74
N ALA A 39 7.72 1.91 -5.41
CA ALA A 39 8.65 0.78 -5.59
C ALA A 39 9.17 0.25 -4.25
N LEU A 40 8.31 0.19 -3.27
CA LEU A 40 8.67 -0.30 -1.96
C LEU A 40 8.23 -1.74 -1.76
N ARG A 41 8.92 -2.45 -0.88
CA ARG A 41 8.47 -3.76 -0.47
C ARG A 41 7.20 -3.62 0.32
N ILE A 42 6.35 -4.64 0.28
CA ILE A 42 5.09 -4.60 1.00
C ILE A 42 5.31 -4.32 2.48
N SER A 43 6.27 -4.98 3.11
CA SER A 43 6.51 -4.78 4.53
C SER A 43 6.90 -3.34 4.86
N ASP A 44 7.72 -2.73 4.01
CA ASP A 44 8.13 -1.35 4.22
C ASP A 44 6.97 -0.40 3.98
N LEU A 45 6.18 -0.67 2.95
CA LEU A 45 5.02 0.14 2.65
C LEU A 45 4.01 0.12 3.79
N LEU A 46 3.76 -1.06 4.36
CA LEU A 46 2.79 -1.19 5.44
C LEU A 46 3.29 -0.62 6.76
N SER A 47 4.59 -0.38 6.89
CA SER A 47 5.13 0.21 8.10
C SER A 47 5.01 1.72 8.13
N ILE A 48 4.61 2.35 7.03
CA ILE A 48 4.50 3.80 6.96
C ILE A 48 3.41 4.32 7.89
N ARG A 49 3.77 5.31 8.70
CA ARG A 49 2.80 6.01 9.56
C ARG A 49 2.55 7.38 8.96
N PHE A 50 1.38 7.92 9.21
CA PHE A 50 1.08 9.27 8.72
C PHE A 50 2.11 10.29 9.21
N GLU A 51 2.66 10.10 10.41
CA GLU A 51 3.67 11.02 10.94
C GLU A 51 4.98 10.97 10.15
N ASP A 52 5.20 9.93 9.36
CA ASP A 52 6.42 9.80 8.55
C ASP A 52 6.30 10.54 7.22
N ILE A 53 5.13 11.06 6.92
CA ILE A 53 4.86 11.70 5.64
C ILE A 53 4.96 13.20 5.78
N HIS A 54 5.88 13.80 5.02
CA HIS A 54 6.15 15.22 5.11
C HIS A 54 5.97 15.88 3.74
N SER A 55 4.83 16.48 3.53
CA SER A 55 4.53 17.20 2.30
C SER A 55 4.71 16.34 1.05
N ASP A 56 5.91 16.33 0.46
CA ASP A 56 6.14 15.61 -0.79
C ASP A 56 7.06 14.40 -0.64
N ARG A 57 7.27 13.95 0.61
CA ARG A 57 8.19 12.83 0.82
C ARG A 57 7.76 12.00 2.04
N VAL A 58 8.23 10.77 2.07
CA VAL A 58 8.04 9.92 3.23
C VAL A 58 9.42 9.45 3.70
N VAL A 59 9.63 9.47 5.02
CA VAL A 59 10.88 9.04 5.62
C VAL A 59 10.59 7.75 6.37
N LEU A 60 11.31 6.69 6.06
CA LEU A 60 11.11 5.42 6.72
C LEU A 60 12.43 4.70 6.94
N THR A 61 12.41 3.72 7.83
CA THR A 61 13.57 2.87 8.07
C THR A 61 13.36 1.59 7.30
N GLU A 62 14.27 1.28 6.37
CA GLU A 62 14.15 0.06 5.58
C GLU A 62 14.37 -1.15 6.46
N GLY A 63 13.45 -2.11 6.40
CA GLY A 63 13.54 -3.29 7.22
C GLY A 63 14.76 -4.15 6.88
N LYS A 64 15.15 -4.16 5.61
CA LYS A 64 16.25 -4.99 5.18
C LYS A 64 17.60 -4.50 5.69
N THR A 65 17.83 -3.20 5.63
CA THR A 65 19.13 -2.64 5.95
C THR A 65 19.19 -1.86 7.26
N GLY A 66 18.04 -1.51 7.81
CA GLY A 66 17.96 -0.67 8.98
C GLY A 66 18.32 0.78 8.73
N LYS A 67 18.48 1.17 7.47
CA LYS A 67 18.85 2.53 7.13
C LYS A 67 17.63 3.39 6.89
N LEU A 68 17.77 4.69 7.15
CA LEU A 68 16.71 5.62 6.81
C LEU A 68 16.70 5.85 5.32
N ALA A 69 15.51 5.91 4.78
CA ALA A 69 15.32 6.21 3.36
C ALA A 69 14.32 7.33 3.25
N THR A 70 14.56 8.25 2.33
CA THR A 70 13.63 9.33 2.04
C THR A 70 13.13 9.12 0.62
N ILE A 71 11.83 8.96 0.47
CA ILE A 71 11.24 8.65 -0.82
C ILE A 71 10.35 9.80 -1.23
N LYS A 72 10.63 10.35 -2.41
CA LYS A 72 9.83 11.46 -2.92
C LYS A 72 8.51 10.91 -3.45
N LEU A 73 7.45 11.63 -3.17
CA LEU A 73 6.11 11.24 -3.59
C LEU A 73 5.74 11.94 -4.88
N ASN A 74 5.28 11.17 -5.86
CA ASN A 74 4.77 11.77 -7.09
C ASN A 74 3.31 12.16 -6.86
N ASP A 75 2.70 12.78 -7.85
CA ASP A 75 1.34 13.29 -7.71
C ASP A 75 0.33 12.19 -7.40
N LYS A 76 0.50 11.03 -8.02
CA LYS A 76 -0.43 9.93 -7.79
C LYS A 76 -0.32 9.42 -6.35
N ALA A 77 0.92 9.28 -5.85
CA ALA A 77 1.13 8.82 -4.49
C ALA A 77 0.54 9.83 -3.50
N ARG A 78 0.75 11.11 -3.74
CA ARG A 78 0.22 12.15 -2.87
C ARG A 78 -1.29 12.16 -2.86
N GLU A 79 -1.90 11.93 -4.01
CA GLU A 79 -3.35 11.89 -4.12
C GLU A 79 -3.92 10.76 -3.26
N ILE A 80 -3.33 9.58 -3.35
CA ILE A 80 -3.78 8.43 -2.56
C ILE A 80 -3.64 8.72 -1.07
N ILE A 81 -2.49 9.25 -0.67
CA ILE A 81 -2.21 9.54 0.73
C ILE A 81 -3.18 10.58 1.29
N GLU A 82 -3.41 11.65 0.55
CA GLU A 82 -4.29 12.71 1.03
C GLU A 82 -5.73 12.21 1.15
N ARG A 83 -6.17 11.39 0.21
CA ARG A 83 -7.51 10.82 0.28
C ARG A 83 -7.65 9.93 1.52
N ARG A 84 -6.66 9.10 1.79
CA ARG A 84 -6.71 8.23 2.96
C ARG A 84 -6.65 9.04 4.25
N ARG A 85 -5.85 10.07 4.28
CA ARG A 85 -5.77 10.94 5.46
C ARG A 85 -7.12 11.59 5.74
N ALA A 86 -7.80 12.02 4.68
CA ALA A 86 -9.10 12.65 4.83
C ALA A 86 -10.18 11.64 5.28
N GLU A 87 -10.11 10.42 4.76
CA GLU A 87 -11.08 9.38 5.11
C GLU A 87 -10.88 8.83 6.52
N TYR A 88 -9.64 8.78 6.96
CA TYR A 88 -9.30 8.16 8.24
C TYR A 88 -8.41 9.08 9.08
N PRO A 89 -8.96 10.22 9.52
CA PRO A 89 -8.13 11.21 10.22
C PRO A 89 -7.55 10.72 11.54
N ASP A 90 -8.12 9.66 12.12
CA ASP A 90 -7.62 9.13 13.38
C ASP A 90 -6.66 7.96 13.24
N HIS A 91 -6.38 7.54 12.00
CA HIS A 91 -5.49 6.41 11.80
C HIS A 91 -4.05 6.81 12.02
N VAL A 92 -3.27 5.91 12.61
CA VAL A 92 -1.84 6.10 12.83
C VAL A 92 -1.06 5.61 11.63
N TYR A 93 -1.41 4.44 11.12
CA TYR A 93 -0.73 3.88 9.95
C TYR A 93 -1.44 4.27 8.67
N LEU A 94 -0.66 4.49 7.63
CA LEU A 94 -1.23 4.80 6.33
C LEU A 94 -2.21 3.71 5.91
N PHE A 95 -1.84 2.44 6.14
CA PHE A 95 -2.71 1.31 5.87
C PHE A 95 -2.95 0.57 7.19
N GLN A 96 -3.98 1.00 7.90
CA GLN A 96 -4.25 0.47 9.22
C GLN A 96 -5.32 -0.61 9.19
N SER A 97 -5.11 -1.64 9.99
CA SER A 97 -6.07 -2.74 10.06
C SER A 97 -7.36 -2.28 10.71
N HIS A 98 -8.48 -2.68 10.13
CA HIS A 98 -9.79 -2.38 10.71
C HIS A 98 -10.25 -3.47 11.67
N ARG A 99 -9.43 -4.50 11.87
CA ARG A 99 -9.83 -5.62 12.71
C ARG A 99 -9.56 -5.44 14.19
N ASN A 100 -9.04 -4.28 14.54
CA ASN A 100 -8.70 -3.99 15.91
C ASN A 100 -9.87 -3.86 16.85
N ARG A 101 -11.07 -3.70 16.32
CA ARG A 101 -12.23 -3.43 17.17
C ARG A 101 -12.52 -4.51 18.21
N TRP A 102 -11.97 -5.70 18.01
CA TRP A 102 -12.18 -6.80 18.96
C TRP A 102 -11.07 -6.88 19.99
N SER A 103 -10.02 -6.09 19.84
CA SER A 103 -8.93 -6.09 20.78
C SER A 103 -9.28 -5.24 21.98
N LEU A 104 -9.05 -5.74 23.16
CA LEU A 104 -9.27 -4.98 24.38
C LEU A 104 -8.35 -3.75 24.44
N ARG A 105 -7.15 -3.89 23.88
CA ARG A 105 -6.19 -2.79 23.91
C ARG A 105 -6.48 -1.74 22.86
N LYS A 106 -7.06 -2.16 21.77
CA LYS A 106 -7.40 -1.26 20.68
C LYS A 106 -6.21 -0.46 20.14
N GLU A 107 -5.03 -1.05 20.24
CA GLU A 107 -3.85 -0.40 19.69
C GLU A 107 -3.89 -0.48 18.17
N PRO A 108 -3.55 0.60 17.49
CA PRO A 108 -3.52 0.58 16.04
C PRO A 108 -2.45 -0.38 15.52
N ARG A 109 -2.77 -1.08 14.46
CA ARG A 109 -1.85 -2.02 13.82
C ARG A 109 -1.93 -1.84 12.32
N PRO A 110 -0.80 -2.01 11.63
CA PRO A 110 -0.84 -1.95 10.17
C PRO A 110 -1.56 -3.17 9.61
N LEU A 111 -1.93 -3.10 8.34
CA LEU A 111 -2.47 -4.27 7.67
C LEU A 111 -1.47 -5.39 7.70
N SER A 112 -1.96 -6.62 7.73
CA SER A 112 -1.11 -7.79 7.72
C SER A 112 -0.45 -7.94 6.35
N ARG A 113 0.87 -8.07 6.34
CA ARG A 113 1.61 -8.32 5.12
C ARG A 113 1.15 -9.61 4.45
N ARG A 114 0.87 -10.61 5.25
CA ARG A 114 0.43 -11.91 4.74
C ARG A 114 -0.90 -11.77 4.01
N TYR A 115 -1.82 -11.03 4.58
CA TYR A 115 -3.13 -10.84 3.97
C TYR A 115 -3.00 -10.08 2.64
N VAL A 116 -2.20 -9.02 2.63
CA VAL A 116 -1.99 -8.23 1.42
C VAL A 116 -1.32 -9.07 0.34
N SER A 117 -0.28 -9.81 0.69
CA SER A 117 0.43 -10.63 -0.27
C SER A 117 -0.48 -11.69 -0.86
N LEU A 118 -1.32 -12.29 -0.02
CA LEU A 118 -2.25 -13.31 -0.48
C LEU A 118 -3.27 -12.71 -1.45
N ALA A 119 -3.82 -11.56 -1.10
CA ALA A 119 -4.81 -10.91 -1.95
C ALA A 119 -4.24 -10.58 -3.33
N ILE A 120 -3.03 -10.02 -3.36
CA ILE A 120 -2.40 -9.68 -4.63
C ILE A 120 -2.10 -10.94 -5.43
N SER A 121 -1.63 -11.98 -4.75
CA SER A 121 -1.31 -13.23 -5.42
C SER A 121 -2.55 -13.88 -6.03
N MET A 122 -3.65 -13.88 -5.32
CA MET A 122 -4.88 -14.48 -5.82
C MET A 122 -5.41 -13.75 -7.06
N ILE A 123 -5.36 -12.42 -7.03
CA ILE A 123 -5.79 -11.65 -8.18
C ILE A 123 -4.82 -11.83 -9.34
N GLY A 124 -3.52 -11.92 -9.03
CA GLY A 124 -2.52 -12.17 -10.06
C GLY A 124 -2.78 -13.47 -10.81
N GLU A 125 -3.23 -14.49 -10.10
CA GLU A 125 -3.57 -15.76 -10.73
C GLU A 125 -4.79 -15.64 -11.63
N GLU A 126 -5.75 -14.82 -11.24
CA GLU A 126 -6.94 -14.63 -12.07
C GLU A 126 -6.63 -13.96 -13.39
N VAL A 127 -5.75 -12.99 -13.40
CA VAL A 127 -5.47 -12.25 -14.63
C VAL A 127 -4.35 -12.85 -15.43
N GLY A 128 -3.64 -13.77 -14.85
CA GLY A 128 -2.55 -14.23 -15.52
C GLY A 128 -1.94 -15.27 -15.74
#